data_4398a30a382c9cf5f7644d83ee06f029
#
_entry.id   4398a30a382c9cf5f7644d83ee06f029
#
_cell.length_a   1.000
_cell.length_b   1.000
_cell.length_c   1.000
_cell.angle_alpha   90.00
_cell.angle_beta   90.00
_cell.angle_gamma   90.00
#
_symmetry.space_group_name_H-M   'P 1'
#
loop_
_entity.id
_entity.type
_entity.pdbx_description
1 polymer ?
#
loop_
_entity_poly.entity_id
_entity_poly.type
_entity_poly.pdbx_seq_one_letter_code
_entity_poly.pdbx_strand_id
1 'polypeptide(L)'
;MGTRTSRVRVLGAYQSDLKDMLHSVAEVRAKIAEGKPLLLAGSEWALCQLQRGNWIGGTIPYFMDVTGGLCSESLVFVDEVPACATGFEIREYTVEQTLASLSKDAPENGYSFLIVPGQSPVHAVYAQAAPSHPDSSLSPVVGWVSGVHISRIEVERPKVFNGGSGEASSDRALVMHIALPADKRAHDIVNLFRPGPGDTITFPCSGFSAIECAVNGRPWKFPEYILRVRPDPQVPLVGEQSGRLVNVSIQGFDPMTRAIHFYAPVFPGVEYRFAEPVPDYIAAFDSAMSAHSDPAVFSCNCVLNYLYAELEGKRTGTMTGLITFGEIANQLLNQTLVRLLIRDVGHASPRSRRSKKGSSSPHPDPSNRRRLSKNPAPRSKD
;
A
#
# COMPACT_ATOMS: atom_id res chain seq x y z
N MET A 1 42.22 -5.57 -17.01
CA MET A 1 42.00 -4.12 -17.22
C MET A 1 40.62 -3.93 -17.82
N GLY A 2 39.79 -3.16 -17.17
CA GLY A 2 38.49 -2.75 -17.73
C GLY A 2 37.28 -3.43 -17.08
N THR A 3 36.62 -2.76 -16.17
CA THR A 3 35.18 -2.65 -15.84
C THR A 3 34.94 -2.16 -14.40
N ARG A 4 35.32 -0.93 -14.12
CA ARG A 4 34.99 -0.29 -12.83
C ARG A 4 34.33 1.09 -12.95
N THR A 5 33.89 1.49 -14.16
CA THR A 5 33.45 2.89 -14.38
C THR A 5 31.93 3.06 -14.58
N SER A 6 31.15 2.01 -14.74
CA SER A 6 29.71 2.14 -15.01
C SER A 6 28.82 2.17 -13.75
N ARG A 7 29.27 1.60 -12.62
CA ARG A 7 28.46 1.62 -11.36
C ARG A 7 28.42 2.96 -10.65
N VAL A 8 29.48 3.77 -10.76
CA VAL A 8 29.56 5.07 -10.05
C VAL A 8 28.72 6.16 -10.74
N ARG A 9 28.54 6.09 -12.06
CA ARG A 9 27.69 7.05 -12.78
C ARG A 9 26.18 6.85 -12.56
N VAL A 10 25.74 5.61 -12.34
CA VAL A 10 24.32 5.32 -12.06
C VAL A 10 23.94 5.77 -10.65
N LEU A 11 24.81 5.59 -9.67
CA LEU A 11 24.58 6.06 -8.30
C LEU A 11 24.59 7.60 -8.17
N GLY A 12 25.42 8.28 -8.96
CA GLY A 12 25.48 9.74 -8.93
C GLY A 12 24.27 10.44 -9.58
N ALA A 13 23.70 9.86 -10.66
CA ALA A 13 22.48 10.37 -11.27
C ALA A 13 21.26 10.12 -10.38
N TYR A 14 21.18 8.97 -9.72
CA TYR A 14 20.10 8.62 -8.80
C TYR A 14 20.08 9.47 -7.52
N GLN A 15 21.27 9.91 -7.04
CA GLN A 15 21.36 10.81 -5.89
C GLN A 15 20.98 12.26 -6.19
N SER A 16 21.09 12.72 -7.46
CA SER A 16 20.67 14.05 -7.85
C SER A 16 19.13 14.19 -7.93
N ASP A 17 18.45 13.13 -8.33
CA ASP A 17 16.98 13.12 -8.48
C ASP A 17 16.23 12.95 -7.14
N LEU A 18 16.91 12.44 -6.10
CA LEU A 18 16.35 12.22 -4.76
C LEU A 18 16.41 13.45 -3.85
N LYS A 19 17.10 14.51 -4.24
CA LYS A 19 17.35 15.67 -3.38
C LYS A 19 16.20 16.66 -3.23
N ASP A 20 15.17 16.58 -4.05
CA ASP A 20 14.22 17.67 -4.24
C ASP A 20 12.75 17.31 -3.95
N MET A 21 12.48 16.45 -2.95
CA MET A 21 11.09 16.15 -2.58
C MET A 21 10.54 17.04 -1.45
N LEU A 22 11.41 17.64 -0.63
CA LEU A 22 11.03 18.53 0.47
C LEU A 22 11.44 19.97 0.17
N HIS A 23 10.46 20.84 0.13
CA HIS A 23 10.61 22.23 -0.28
C HIS A 23 10.05 23.19 0.77
N SER A 24 10.58 24.40 0.80
CA SER A 24 9.95 25.51 1.50
C SER A 24 8.62 25.90 0.85
N VAL A 25 7.74 26.53 1.61
CA VAL A 25 6.48 27.06 1.08
C VAL A 25 6.69 27.97 -0.13
N ALA A 26 7.75 28.78 -0.14
CA ALA A 26 8.06 29.68 -1.25
C ALA A 26 8.41 28.93 -2.55
N GLU A 27 9.21 27.87 -2.45
CA GLU A 27 9.56 27.00 -3.59
C GLU A 27 8.33 26.26 -4.13
N VAL A 28 7.47 25.74 -3.23
CA VAL A 28 6.23 25.07 -3.65
C VAL A 28 5.28 26.03 -4.37
N ARG A 29 5.19 27.28 -3.90
CA ARG A 29 4.41 28.31 -4.60
C ARG A 29 4.93 28.57 -6.01
N ALA A 30 6.24 28.56 -6.20
CA ALA A 30 6.83 28.69 -7.55
C ALA A 30 6.48 27.47 -8.42
N LYS A 31 6.57 26.25 -7.88
CA LYS A 31 6.17 25.02 -8.60
C LYS A 31 4.68 25.01 -8.97
N ILE A 32 3.79 25.46 -8.08
CA ILE A 32 2.35 25.56 -8.38
C ILE A 32 2.12 26.55 -9.53
N ALA A 33 2.88 27.64 -9.59
CA ALA A 33 2.77 28.63 -10.68
C ALA A 33 3.19 28.07 -12.06
N GLU A 34 3.95 26.97 -12.11
CA GLU A 34 4.25 26.27 -13.38
C GLU A 34 3.02 25.58 -13.97
N GLY A 35 1.95 25.40 -13.20
CA GLY A 35 0.68 24.82 -13.66
C GLY A 35 0.65 23.30 -13.79
N LYS A 36 1.73 22.60 -13.45
CA LYS A 36 1.77 21.13 -13.43
C LYS A 36 0.91 20.57 -12.30
N PRO A 37 0.31 19.37 -12.46
CA PRO A 37 -0.41 18.72 -11.38
C PRO A 37 0.56 18.17 -10.33
N LEU A 38 0.28 18.48 -9.05
CA LEU A 38 1.14 18.12 -7.90
C LEU A 38 0.37 17.36 -6.83
N LEU A 39 1.09 16.46 -6.16
CA LEU A 39 0.68 15.80 -4.92
C LEU A 39 1.52 16.40 -3.79
N LEU A 40 0.86 16.97 -2.78
CA LEU A 40 1.52 17.74 -1.73
C LEU A 40 1.24 17.14 -0.35
N ALA A 41 2.23 17.15 0.54
CA ALA A 41 2.03 16.82 1.94
C ALA A 41 2.84 17.76 2.83
N GLY A 42 2.25 18.17 3.95
CA GLY A 42 2.88 19.08 4.88
C GLY A 42 2.01 19.31 6.12
N SER A 43 2.46 20.13 7.05
CA SER A 43 1.60 20.58 8.14
C SER A 43 0.44 21.43 7.61
N GLU A 44 -0.63 21.55 8.38
CA GLU A 44 -1.73 22.47 8.05
C GLU A 44 -1.21 23.89 7.86
N TRP A 45 -0.30 24.34 8.74
CA TRP A 45 0.32 25.67 8.66
C TRP A 45 1.03 25.91 7.32
N ALA A 46 1.74 24.90 6.82
CA ALA A 46 2.45 25.02 5.54
C ALA A 46 1.49 25.01 4.34
N LEU A 47 0.53 24.08 4.34
CA LEU A 47 -0.41 23.91 3.24
C LEU A 47 -1.39 25.09 3.08
N CYS A 48 -1.83 25.68 4.19
CA CYS A 48 -2.70 26.88 4.16
C CYS A 48 -2.08 28.09 3.48
N GLN A 49 -0.75 28.16 3.34
CA GLN A 49 -0.04 29.27 2.70
C GLN A 49 0.05 29.13 1.18
N LEU A 50 -0.34 27.99 0.63
CA LEU A 50 -0.24 27.72 -0.81
C LEU A 50 -1.40 28.38 -1.58
N GLN A 51 -1.10 28.88 -2.76
CA GLN A 51 -2.12 29.43 -3.66
C GLN A 51 -2.90 28.32 -4.38
N ARG A 52 -4.03 28.68 -4.97
CA ARG A 52 -4.78 27.78 -5.85
C ARG A 52 -3.94 27.31 -7.03
N GLY A 53 -4.20 26.10 -7.48
CA GLY A 53 -3.50 25.48 -8.60
C GLY A 53 -3.93 24.02 -8.82
N ASN A 54 -3.23 23.35 -9.69
CA ASN A 54 -3.49 21.95 -10.05
C ASN A 54 -2.84 20.99 -9.03
N TRP A 55 -3.32 20.99 -7.78
CA TRP A 55 -2.76 20.11 -6.76
C TRP A 55 -3.80 19.60 -5.78
N ILE A 56 -3.51 18.46 -5.21
CA ILE A 56 -4.16 17.93 -4.02
C ILE A 56 -3.12 17.73 -2.93
N GLY A 57 -3.55 17.83 -1.67
CA GLY A 57 -2.64 17.64 -0.55
C GLY A 57 -3.31 17.05 0.69
N GLY A 58 -2.50 16.56 1.61
CA GLY A 58 -2.93 16.08 2.91
C GLY A 58 -1.96 16.46 4.01
N THR A 59 -2.49 16.67 5.22
CA THR A 59 -1.64 16.96 6.36
C THR A 59 -0.78 15.76 6.74
N ILE A 60 0.53 15.99 6.85
CA ILE A 60 1.52 15.04 7.35
C ILE A 60 2.81 15.81 7.70
N PRO A 61 3.39 15.68 8.90
CA PRO A 61 4.65 16.31 9.24
C PRO A 61 5.85 15.35 9.17
N TYR A 62 5.67 14.08 8.80
CA TYR A 62 6.70 13.04 8.85
C TYR A 62 7.13 12.63 7.45
N PHE A 63 8.43 12.56 7.23
CA PHE A 63 9.02 12.28 5.92
C PHE A 63 10.24 11.36 6.05
N MET A 64 10.54 10.64 4.98
CA MET A 64 11.82 9.97 4.77
C MET A 64 12.55 10.73 3.66
N ASP A 65 13.64 11.39 4.03
CA ASP A 65 14.50 12.14 3.12
C ASP A 65 15.81 11.37 2.85
N VAL A 66 16.62 11.89 1.96
CA VAL A 66 17.96 11.33 1.65
C VAL A 66 18.92 11.32 2.86
N THR A 67 18.66 12.16 3.84
CA THR A 67 19.42 12.22 5.10
C THR A 67 18.88 11.31 6.19
N GLY A 68 17.66 10.79 6.03
CA GLY A 68 16.95 9.94 6.99
C GLY A 68 15.55 10.42 7.27
N GLY A 69 14.87 9.73 8.18
CA GLY A 69 13.56 10.15 8.65
C GLY A 69 13.60 11.49 9.37
N LEU A 70 12.60 12.33 9.15
CA LEU A 70 12.51 13.63 9.81
C LEU A 70 11.05 14.03 10.04
N CYS A 71 10.85 14.90 11.04
CA CYS A 71 9.58 15.58 11.29
C CYS A 71 9.76 17.08 10.99
N SER A 72 8.89 17.67 10.19
CA SER A 72 8.92 19.09 9.83
C SER A 72 7.54 19.69 9.75
N GLU A 73 7.37 20.85 10.38
CA GLU A 73 6.15 21.66 10.30
C GLU A 73 6.21 22.74 9.20
N SER A 74 7.39 22.99 8.65
CA SER A 74 7.62 24.11 7.72
C SER A 74 7.93 23.67 6.30
N LEU A 75 8.30 22.41 6.10
CA LEU A 75 8.58 21.86 4.78
C LEU A 75 7.32 21.20 4.20
N VAL A 76 7.24 21.21 2.88
CA VAL A 76 6.19 20.55 2.10
C VAL A 76 6.85 19.53 1.19
N PHE A 77 6.36 18.31 1.25
CA PHE A 77 6.67 17.28 0.28
C PHE A 77 5.95 17.57 -1.02
N VAL A 78 6.65 17.45 -2.13
CA VAL A 78 6.13 17.66 -3.47
C VAL A 78 6.43 16.45 -4.34
N ASP A 79 5.40 15.89 -4.91
CA ASP A 79 5.50 14.88 -5.97
C ASP A 79 4.79 15.40 -7.22
N GLU A 80 5.46 15.34 -8.37
CA GLU A 80 4.89 15.77 -9.64
C GLU A 80 4.22 14.60 -10.34
N VAL A 81 3.00 14.80 -10.85
CA VAL A 81 2.36 13.79 -11.69
C VAL A 81 3.28 13.49 -12.89
N PRO A 82 3.54 12.20 -13.18
CA PRO A 82 4.48 11.82 -14.23
C PRO A 82 4.17 12.45 -15.58
N ALA A 83 5.20 12.91 -16.27
CA ALA A 83 5.09 13.57 -17.58
C ALA A 83 4.42 12.69 -18.67
N CYS A 84 4.35 11.39 -18.49
CA CYS A 84 3.64 10.48 -19.39
C CYS A 84 2.13 10.49 -19.17
N ALA A 85 1.61 11.12 -18.11
CA ALA A 85 0.16 11.22 -17.90
C ALA A 85 -0.50 12.01 -19.03
N THR A 86 -1.64 11.54 -19.51
CA THR A 86 -2.40 12.14 -20.60
C THR A 86 -3.48 13.11 -20.12
N GLY A 87 -3.79 13.08 -18.82
CA GLY A 87 -4.77 13.97 -18.19
C GLY A 87 -4.92 13.66 -16.71
N PHE A 88 -5.59 14.58 -16.01
CA PHE A 88 -5.96 14.39 -14.62
C PHE A 88 -7.29 15.07 -14.32
N GLU A 89 -7.96 14.60 -13.26
CA GLU A 89 -9.18 15.21 -12.72
C GLU A 89 -9.15 15.16 -11.19
N ILE A 90 -9.50 16.27 -10.52
CA ILE A 90 -9.59 16.36 -9.06
C ILE A 90 -11.05 16.24 -8.65
N ARG A 91 -11.36 15.33 -7.74
CA ARG A 91 -12.70 15.13 -7.17
C ARG A 91 -12.66 14.97 -5.66
N GLU A 92 -13.75 15.37 -5.03
CA GLU A 92 -14.03 15.18 -3.61
C GLU A 92 -15.15 14.17 -3.43
N TYR A 93 -15.01 13.30 -2.43
CA TYR A 93 -16.01 12.28 -2.12
C TYR A 93 -16.42 12.38 -0.65
N THR A 94 -17.72 12.35 -0.41
CA THR A 94 -18.30 12.23 0.93
C THR A 94 -18.43 10.76 1.34
N VAL A 95 -18.89 10.52 2.57
CA VAL A 95 -19.14 9.17 3.10
C VAL A 95 -20.08 8.37 2.18
N GLU A 96 -21.13 9.02 1.64
CA GLU A 96 -22.16 8.37 0.83
C GLU A 96 -21.68 8.04 -0.58
N GLN A 97 -20.66 8.73 -1.07
CA GLN A 97 -20.22 8.64 -2.46
C GLN A 97 -18.95 7.80 -2.63
N THR A 98 -18.19 7.58 -1.54
CA THR A 98 -16.75 7.28 -1.60
C THR A 98 -16.37 6.13 -2.55
N LEU A 99 -16.90 4.93 -2.40
CA LEU A 99 -16.38 3.80 -3.17
C LEU A 99 -17.04 3.60 -4.52
N ALA A 100 -18.36 3.67 -4.55
CA ALA A 100 -19.10 3.42 -5.80
C ALA A 100 -18.76 4.49 -6.85
N SER A 101 -18.63 5.76 -6.43
CA SER A 101 -18.28 6.85 -7.33
C SER A 101 -16.80 6.84 -7.70
N LEU A 102 -15.90 6.54 -6.75
CA LEU A 102 -14.46 6.48 -7.02
C LEU A 102 -14.14 5.48 -8.13
N SER A 103 -14.70 4.27 -8.06
CA SER A 103 -14.48 3.25 -9.09
C SER A 103 -15.09 3.62 -10.43
N LYS A 104 -16.24 4.30 -10.41
CA LYS A 104 -16.92 4.76 -11.62
C LYS A 104 -16.19 5.90 -12.33
N ASP A 105 -15.59 6.80 -11.55
CA ASP A 105 -14.91 8.00 -12.04
C ASP A 105 -13.45 7.72 -12.40
N ALA A 106 -12.91 6.54 -12.03
CA ALA A 106 -11.55 6.15 -12.34
C ALA A 106 -11.30 6.10 -13.85
N PRO A 107 -10.11 6.49 -14.33
CA PRO A 107 -9.78 6.44 -15.75
C PRO A 107 -9.77 4.99 -16.25
N GLU A 108 -10.11 4.75 -17.52
CA GLU A 108 -10.05 3.42 -18.11
C GLU A 108 -8.63 2.82 -18.03
N ASN A 109 -7.61 3.66 -18.15
CA ASN A 109 -6.21 3.29 -17.97
C ASN A 109 -5.48 4.39 -17.20
N GLY A 110 -4.88 4.03 -16.07
CA GLY A 110 -4.19 4.98 -15.22
C GLY A 110 -4.22 4.57 -13.75
N TYR A 111 -4.41 5.52 -12.86
CA TYR A 111 -4.55 5.29 -11.43
C TYR A 111 -5.30 6.44 -10.76
N SER A 112 -5.84 6.18 -9.58
CA SER A 112 -6.47 7.18 -8.73
C SER A 112 -5.61 7.43 -7.50
N PHE A 113 -5.21 8.67 -7.28
CA PHE A 113 -4.44 9.06 -6.11
C PHE A 113 -5.37 9.59 -5.04
N LEU A 114 -5.54 8.83 -3.97
CA LEU A 114 -6.53 9.07 -2.90
C LEU A 114 -5.86 9.57 -1.63
N ILE A 115 -6.35 10.67 -1.08
CA ILE A 115 -5.99 11.17 0.24
C ILE A 115 -7.24 11.18 1.12
N VAL A 116 -7.16 10.54 2.29
CA VAL A 116 -8.28 10.42 3.23
C VAL A 116 -7.88 11.06 4.57
N PRO A 117 -8.71 11.95 5.15
CA PRO A 117 -8.41 12.49 6.48
C PRO A 117 -8.46 11.37 7.52
N GLY A 118 -7.38 11.19 8.29
CA GLY A 118 -7.33 10.21 9.37
C GLY A 118 -8.44 10.44 10.42
N GLN A 119 -8.91 9.36 11.03
CA GLN A 119 -9.96 9.39 12.07
C GLN A 119 -11.31 9.99 11.63
N SER A 120 -11.51 10.20 10.34
CA SER A 120 -12.77 10.73 9.79
C SER A 120 -13.78 9.61 9.50
N PRO A 121 -15.07 9.94 9.38
CA PRO A 121 -16.08 8.97 8.92
C PRO A 121 -15.78 8.40 7.53
N VAL A 122 -15.26 9.23 6.60
CA VAL A 122 -14.91 8.76 5.25
C VAL A 122 -13.72 7.80 5.27
N HIS A 123 -12.76 7.98 6.20
CA HIS A 123 -11.69 7.01 6.44
C HIS A 123 -12.25 5.64 6.87
N ALA A 124 -13.16 5.64 7.86
CA ALA A 124 -13.75 4.41 8.37
C ALA A 124 -14.55 3.66 7.29
N VAL A 125 -15.34 4.37 6.51
CA VAL A 125 -16.15 3.79 5.41
C VAL A 125 -15.25 3.23 4.31
N TYR A 126 -14.25 4.00 3.85
CA TYR A 126 -13.29 3.53 2.86
C TYR A 126 -12.59 2.24 3.32
N ALA A 127 -12.01 2.27 4.52
CA ALA A 127 -11.23 1.16 5.04
C ALA A 127 -12.04 -0.15 5.17
N GLN A 128 -13.31 -0.07 5.55
CA GLN A 128 -14.16 -1.24 5.74
C GLN A 128 -14.75 -1.79 4.43
N ALA A 129 -15.03 -0.93 3.46
CA ALA A 129 -15.69 -1.33 2.23
C ALA A 129 -14.72 -1.63 1.08
N ALA A 130 -13.53 -1.03 1.04
CA ALA A 130 -12.56 -1.18 -0.05
C ALA A 130 -12.20 -2.64 -0.37
N PRO A 131 -12.00 -3.56 0.60
CA PRO A 131 -11.66 -4.95 0.31
C PRO A 131 -12.75 -5.73 -0.43
N SER A 132 -14.00 -5.30 -0.35
CA SER A 132 -15.15 -5.95 -1.01
C SER A 132 -15.33 -5.52 -2.47
N HIS A 133 -14.59 -4.51 -2.92
CA HIS A 133 -14.65 -4.06 -4.31
C HIS A 133 -13.67 -4.84 -5.18
N PRO A 134 -14.10 -5.31 -6.37
CA PRO A 134 -13.21 -6.01 -7.27
C PRO A 134 -12.04 -5.09 -7.66
N ASP A 135 -10.84 -5.62 -7.58
CA ASP A 135 -9.64 -4.95 -8.06
C ASP A 135 -9.83 -4.50 -9.50
N SER A 136 -9.86 -3.20 -9.72
CA SER A 136 -9.70 -2.68 -11.05
C SER A 136 -8.21 -2.80 -11.41
N SER A 137 -7.84 -3.92 -12.01
CA SER A 137 -6.46 -4.17 -12.46
C SER A 137 -5.96 -3.13 -13.47
N LEU A 138 -6.86 -2.35 -14.04
CA LEU A 138 -6.57 -1.31 -15.02
C LEU A 138 -6.36 0.07 -14.41
N SER A 139 -6.97 0.35 -13.25
CA SER A 139 -6.89 1.65 -12.59
C SER A 139 -6.79 1.49 -11.07
N PRO A 140 -5.60 1.17 -10.54
CA PRO A 140 -5.39 0.99 -9.11
C PRO A 140 -5.61 2.30 -8.34
N VAL A 141 -6.04 2.17 -7.08
CA VAL A 141 -6.14 3.27 -6.13
C VAL A 141 -4.91 3.23 -5.22
N VAL A 142 -4.12 4.30 -5.22
CA VAL A 142 -2.95 4.46 -4.35
C VAL A 142 -3.08 5.77 -3.58
N GLY A 143 -2.36 5.90 -2.47
CA GLY A 143 -2.38 7.14 -1.69
C GLY A 143 -2.11 6.93 -0.22
N TRP A 144 -2.65 7.81 0.61
CA TRP A 144 -2.39 7.77 2.05
C TRP A 144 -3.54 8.33 2.90
N VAL A 145 -3.50 7.96 4.18
CA VAL A 145 -4.30 8.59 5.25
C VAL A 145 -3.51 9.76 5.80
N SER A 146 -4.08 10.98 5.73
CA SER A 146 -3.46 12.17 6.30
C SER A 146 -3.46 12.09 7.84
N GLY A 147 -2.48 12.73 8.44
CA GLY A 147 -2.23 12.73 9.88
C GLY A 147 -1.76 14.10 10.36
N VAL A 148 -1.47 14.16 11.64
CA VAL A 148 -0.92 15.34 12.31
C VAL A 148 0.28 14.93 13.14
N HIS A 149 0.96 15.87 13.79
CA HIS A 149 2.01 15.51 14.73
C HIS A 149 1.43 14.63 15.86
N ILE A 150 2.09 13.51 16.19
CA ILE A 150 1.54 12.51 17.12
C ILE A 150 1.19 13.12 18.47
N SER A 151 1.99 14.07 18.98
CA SER A 151 1.69 14.74 20.24
C SER A 151 0.42 15.63 20.20
N ARG A 152 -0.14 15.87 19.02
CA ARG A 152 -1.32 16.72 18.82
C ARG A 152 -2.54 15.97 18.29
N ILE A 153 -2.45 14.65 18.16
CA ILE A 153 -3.52 13.81 17.58
C ILE A 153 -4.86 13.90 18.30
N GLU A 154 -4.85 14.25 19.59
CA GLU A 154 -6.06 14.41 20.42
C GLU A 154 -6.74 15.78 20.23
N VAL A 155 -6.02 16.78 19.71
CA VAL A 155 -6.49 18.17 19.62
C VAL A 155 -6.55 18.71 18.20
N GLU A 156 -5.80 18.16 17.27
CA GLU A 156 -5.78 18.54 15.86
C GLU A 156 -6.42 17.45 15.00
N ARG A 157 -7.15 17.87 13.97
CA ARG A 157 -7.73 16.94 13.00
C ARG A 157 -6.94 16.91 11.70
N PRO A 158 -6.61 15.72 11.19
CA PRO A 158 -6.07 15.58 9.84
C PRO A 158 -6.97 16.20 8.79
N LYS A 159 -6.38 16.79 7.76
CA LYS A 159 -7.11 17.47 6.68
C LYS A 159 -6.56 17.08 5.31
N VAL A 160 -7.42 17.22 4.32
CA VAL A 160 -7.07 17.22 2.90
C VAL A 160 -7.27 18.61 2.32
N PHE A 161 -6.53 18.96 1.28
CA PHE A 161 -6.51 20.28 0.66
C PHE A 161 -6.71 20.15 -0.85
N ASN A 162 -7.75 20.76 -1.35
CA ASN A 162 -8.02 20.86 -2.78
C ASN A 162 -7.45 22.17 -3.34
N GLY A 163 -6.32 22.10 -4.04
CA GLY A 163 -5.68 23.27 -4.65
C GLY A 163 -6.56 23.95 -5.70
N GLY A 164 -7.42 23.22 -6.39
CA GLY A 164 -8.32 23.79 -7.39
C GLY A 164 -9.37 24.73 -6.79
N SER A 165 -10.05 24.28 -5.73
CA SER A 165 -11.04 25.08 -5.00
C SER A 165 -10.41 26.00 -3.94
N GLY A 166 -9.22 25.64 -3.43
CA GLY A 166 -8.60 26.30 -2.29
C GLY A 166 -9.24 25.92 -0.94
N GLU A 167 -10.04 24.86 -0.90
CA GLU A 167 -10.73 24.38 0.30
C GLU A 167 -9.92 23.29 1.02
N ALA A 168 -10.03 23.27 2.35
CA ALA A 168 -9.54 22.19 3.20
C ALA A 168 -10.72 21.47 3.86
N SER A 169 -10.60 20.16 4.05
CA SER A 169 -11.64 19.35 4.67
C SER A 169 -11.05 18.27 5.59
N SER A 170 -11.73 18.00 6.70
CA SER A 170 -11.43 16.90 7.63
C SER A 170 -12.44 15.74 7.54
N ASP A 171 -13.40 15.80 6.62
CA ASP A 171 -14.50 14.84 6.50
C ASP A 171 -14.76 14.35 5.06
N ARG A 172 -14.04 14.85 4.08
CA ARG A 172 -14.11 14.41 2.67
C ARG A 172 -12.82 13.73 2.25
N ALA A 173 -12.93 12.72 1.41
CA ALA A 173 -11.80 12.16 0.69
C ALA A 173 -11.51 13.01 -0.55
N LEU A 174 -10.25 13.16 -0.89
CA LEU A 174 -9.80 13.92 -2.05
C LEU A 174 -9.04 13.01 -3.01
N VAL A 175 -9.38 13.05 -4.28
CA VAL A 175 -8.80 12.17 -5.30
C VAL A 175 -8.32 13.00 -6.48
N MET A 176 -7.14 12.63 -6.98
CA MET A 176 -6.69 12.99 -8.32
C MET A 176 -6.69 11.72 -9.17
N HIS A 177 -7.62 11.63 -10.11
CA HIS A 177 -7.65 10.61 -11.14
C HIS A 177 -6.64 10.95 -12.22
N ILE A 178 -5.73 10.05 -12.53
CA ILE A 178 -4.61 10.30 -13.46
C ILE A 178 -4.68 9.28 -14.59
N ALA A 179 -4.90 9.76 -15.80
CA ALA A 179 -4.94 8.94 -16.99
C ALA A 179 -3.53 8.68 -17.54
N LEU A 180 -3.25 7.43 -17.94
CA LEU A 180 -2.01 7.01 -18.56
C LEU A 180 -2.26 6.51 -19.99
N PRO A 181 -1.24 6.55 -20.87
CA PRO A 181 -1.30 5.88 -22.16
C PRO A 181 -1.57 4.38 -22.02
N ALA A 182 -2.18 3.77 -23.02
CA ALA A 182 -2.57 2.35 -22.99
C ALA A 182 -1.40 1.36 -22.84
N ASP A 183 -0.18 1.78 -23.18
CA ASP A 183 1.06 1.02 -23.03
C ASP A 183 1.73 1.15 -21.66
N LYS A 184 1.11 1.88 -20.73
CA LYS A 184 1.61 2.07 -19.36
C LYS A 184 0.68 1.40 -18.32
N ARG A 185 1.25 0.91 -17.23
CA ARG A 185 0.51 0.37 -16.08
C ARG A 185 1.14 0.82 -14.78
N ALA A 186 0.28 1.07 -13.79
CA ALA A 186 0.68 1.39 -12.43
C ALA A 186 0.66 0.14 -11.53
N HIS A 187 1.65 -0.01 -10.64
CA HIS A 187 1.77 -1.20 -9.78
C HIS A 187 2.73 -0.99 -8.59
N ASP A 188 2.47 -1.52 -7.41
CA ASP A 188 3.30 -2.25 -6.45
C ASP A 188 3.12 -1.94 -4.93
N ILE A 189 3.27 -2.99 -4.07
CA ILE A 189 3.25 -2.93 -2.60
C ILE A 189 4.40 -3.77 -2.05
N VAL A 190 5.07 -3.29 -0.98
CA VAL A 190 6.06 -4.06 -0.22
C VAL A 190 5.58 -4.23 1.22
N ASN A 191 5.40 -5.47 1.66
CA ASN A 191 5.09 -5.83 3.04
C ASN A 191 6.23 -6.69 3.61
N LEU A 192 6.85 -6.25 4.71
CA LEU A 192 7.93 -6.97 5.37
C LEU A 192 7.43 -8.05 6.33
N PHE A 193 6.21 -7.90 6.85
CA PHE A 193 5.66 -8.82 7.83
C PHE A 193 5.11 -10.09 7.18
N ARG A 194 5.30 -11.20 7.87
CA ARG A 194 4.78 -12.52 7.50
C ARG A 194 4.05 -13.12 8.69
N PRO A 195 2.99 -13.93 8.47
CA PRO A 195 2.32 -14.61 9.55
C PRO A 195 3.30 -15.52 10.33
N GLY A 196 3.33 -15.36 11.64
CA GLY A 196 4.13 -16.19 12.52
C GLY A 196 3.52 -17.59 12.76
N PRO A 197 4.22 -18.43 13.51
CA PRO A 197 3.80 -19.82 13.80
C PRO A 197 2.70 -19.92 14.88
N GLY A 198 2.23 -18.79 15.44
CA GLY A 198 1.27 -18.73 16.55
C GLY A 198 -0.16 -19.17 16.17
N ASP A 199 -1.07 -18.94 17.11
CA ASP A 199 -2.49 -19.26 16.96
C ASP A 199 -3.14 -18.54 15.78
N THR A 200 -4.09 -19.20 15.13
CA THR A 200 -4.96 -18.59 14.12
C THR A 200 -6.11 -17.86 14.82
N ILE A 201 -6.31 -16.61 14.47
CA ILE A 201 -7.33 -15.73 15.06
C ILE A 201 -8.30 -15.31 13.95
N THR A 202 -9.60 -15.43 14.20
CA THR A 202 -10.64 -14.93 13.29
C THR A 202 -11.61 -14.05 14.05
N PHE A 203 -12.20 -13.09 13.34
CA PHE A 203 -13.15 -12.13 13.91
C PHE A 203 -14.55 -12.31 13.30
N PRO A 204 -15.63 -12.19 14.11
CA PRO A 204 -17.00 -12.41 13.63
C PRO A 204 -17.53 -11.24 12.78
N CYS A 205 -16.98 -10.04 12.97
CA CYS A 205 -17.42 -8.81 12.30
C CYS A 205 -16.22 -8.01 11.80
N SER A 206 -16.44 -7.20 10.75
CA SER A 206 -15.46 -6.19 10.33
C SER A 206 -15.48 -4.98 11.26
N GLY A 207 -14.32 -4.35 11.46
CA GLY A 207 -14.23 -3.10 12.22
C GLY A 207 -12.85 -2.79 12.76
N PHE A 208 -12.74 -1.58 13.30
CA PHE A 208 -11.54 -1.06 13.96
C PHE A 208 -11.43 -1.45 15.43
N SER A 209 -12.29 -2.35 15.91
CA SER A 209 -12.21 -2.89 17.27
C SER A 209 -12.81 -4.28 17.37
N ALA A 210 -12.39 -5.05 18.37
CA ALA A 210 -12.95 -6.35 18.65
C ALA A 210 -13.00 -6.64 20.15
N ILE A 211 -14.12 -7.24 20.58
CA ILE A 211 -14.29 -7.84 21.91
C ILE A 211 -14.22 -9.36 21.78
N GLU A 212 -14.76 -9.91 20.70
CA GLU A 212 -14.88 -11.33 20.47
C GLU A 212 -14.00 -11.77 19.29
N CYS A 213 -13.48 -12.98 19.41
CA CYS A 213 -12.73 -13.65 18.35
C CYS A 213 -12.90 -15.17 18.47
N ALA A 214 -12.41 -15.90 17.48
CA ALA A 214 -12.13 -17.32 17.67
C ALA A 214 -10.62 -17.55 17.54
N VAL A 215 -10.06 -18.35 18.44
CA VAL A 215 -8.66 -18.75 18.44
C VAL A 215 -8.60 -20.25 18.15
N ASN A 216 -7.97 -20.61 17.04
CA ASN A 216 -7.95 -22.00 16.53
C ASN A 216 -9.37 -22.62 16.45
N GLY A 217 -10.34 -21.79 16.00
CA GLY A 217 -11.74 -22.17 15.86
C GLY A 217 -12.55 -22.19 17.17
N ARG A 218 -11.97 -21.83 18.32
CA ARG A 218 -12.66 -21.81 19.63
C ARG A 218 -12.99 -20.37 20.02
N PRO A 219 -14.22 -20.08 20.49
CA PRO A 219 -14.62 -18.73 20.93
C PRO A 219 -13.76 -18.23 22.09
N TRP A 220 -13.35 -16.96 22.00
CA TRP A 220 -12.57 -16.25 23.01
C TRP A 220 -13.04 -14.80 23.12
N LYS A 221 -12.83 -14.18 24.29
CA LYS A 221 -12.80 -12.72 24.42
C LYS A 221 -11.41 -12.24 24.00
N PHE A 222 -11.34 -11.43 22.97
CA PHE A 222 -10.07 -11.00 22.40
C PHE A 222 -9.15 -10.29 23.41
N PRO A 223 -9.64 -9.39 24.30
CA PRO A 223 -8.79 -8.81 25.34
C PRO A 223 -8.20 -9.84 26.31
N GLU A 224 -8.96 -10.88 26.69
CA GLU A 224 -8.47 -11.94 27.56
C GLU A 224 -7.37 -12.77 26.85
N TYR A 225 -7.55 -13.02 25.56
CA TYR A 225 -6.53 -13.68 24.75
C TYR A 225 -5.24 -12.85 24.69
N ILE A 226 -5.34 -11.53 24.44
CA ILE A 226 -4.19 -10.61 24.43
C ILE A 226 -3.47 -10.61 25.79
N LEU A 227 -4.18 -10.55 26.89
CA LEU A 227 -3.61 -10.60 28.24
C LEU A 227 -2.88 -11.92 28.52
N ARG A 228 -3.36 -13.03 27.95
CA ARG A 228 -2.72 -14.34 28.06
C ARG A 228 -1.45 -14.45 27.24
N VAL A 229 -1.51 -14.06 25.96
CA VAL A 229 -0.40 -14.23 25.00
C VAL A 229 0.67 -13.17 25.18
N ARG A 230 0.26 -11.95 25.58
CA ARG A 230 1.12 -10.77 25.73
C ARG A 230 2.01 -10.56 24.50
N PRO A 231 1.41 -10.40 23.31
CA PRO A 231 2.19 -10.18 22.11
C PRO A 231 2.99 -8.89 22.22
N ASP A 232 4.08 -8.81 21.48
CA ASP A 232 4.80 -7.56 21.29
C ASP A 232 3.85 -6.53 20.62
N PRO A 233 3.58 -5.36 21.24
CA PRO A 233 2.66 -4.37 20.70
C PRO A 233 3.11 -3.78 19.36
N GLN A 234 4.38 -3.92 19.01
CA GLN A 234 4.94 -3.45 17.73
C GLN A 234 4.70 -4.43 16.58
N VAL A 235 4.30 -5.65 16.90
CA VAL A 235 4.08 -6.72 15.91
C VAL A 235 2.60 -6.76 15.50
N PRO A 236 2.28 -6.58 14.20
CA PRO A 236 0.89 -6.60 13.74
C PRO A 236 0.32 -8.02 13.69
N LEU A 237 -1.00 -8.11 13.65
CA LEU A 237 -1.70 -9.25 13.08
C LEU A 237 -1.49 -9.23 11.56
N VAL A 238 -1.22 -10.39 10.96
CA VAL A 238 -1.11 -10.56 9.51
C VAL A 238 -2.13 -11.57 9.05
N GLY A 239 -2.92 -11.21 8.07
CA GLY A 239 -3.88 -12.08 7.39
C GLY A 239 -3.72 -12.01 5.87
N GLU A 240 -4.38 -12.91 5.16
CA GLU A 240 -4.44 -12.85 3.70
C GLU A 240 -5.85 -12.45 3.25
N GLN A 241 -5.92 -11.37 2.47
CA GLN A 241 -7.17 -10.87 1.91
C GLN A 241 -7.01 -10.64 0.40
N SER A 242 -7.88 -11.25 -0.39
CA SER A 242 -7.85 -11.15 -1.86
C SER A 242 -6.47 -11.48 -2.48
N GLY A 243 -5.77 -12.48 -1.92
CA GLY A 243 -4.44 -12.90 -2.38
C GLY A 243 -3.28 -11.98 -1.95
N ARG A 244 -3.51 -11.08 -1.01
CA ARG A 244 -2.51 -10.13 -0.49
C ARG A 244 -2.40 -10.23 1.03
N LEU A 245 -1.19 -10.11 1.54
CA LEU A 245 -0.96 -10.00 2.98
C LEU A 245 -1.35 -8.60 3.45
N VAL A 246 -2.19 -8.54 4.48
CA VAL A 246 -2.63 -7.33 5.15
C VAL A 246 -2.21 -7.36 6.61
N ASN A 247 -1.76 -6.21 7.11
CA ASN A 247 -1.38 -6.05 8.50
C ASN A 247 -2.45 -5.29 9.26
N VAL A 248 -2.69 -5.71 10.50
CA VAL A 248 -3.60 -5.01 11.43
C VAL A 248 -2.87 -4.84 12.76
N SER A 249 -2.40 -3.62 13.01
CA SER A 249 -1.71 -3.29 14.25
C SER A 249 -2.69 -2.92 15.34
N ILE A 250 -2.40 -3.37 16.57
CA ILE A 250 -3.18 -3.04 17.75
C ILE A 250 -2.88 -1.60 18.15
N GLN A 251 -3.92 -0.79 18.32
CA GLN A 251 -3.83 0.57 18.81
C GLN A 251 -3.84 0.63 20.34
N GLY A 252 -4.71 -0.17 20.97
CA GLY A 252 -4.81 -0.19 22.42
C GLY A 252 -6.06 -0.90 22.93
N PHE A 253 -6.21 -0.89 24.25
CA PHE A 253 -7.38 -1.40 24.96
C PHE A 253 -8.22 -0.23 25.48
N ASP A 254 -9.51 -0.23 25.19
CA ASP A 254 -10.47 0.70 25.75
C ASP A 254 -11.16 0.08 26.98
N PRO A 255 -10.92 0.61 28.19
CA PRO A 255 -11.51 0.07 29.39
C PRO A 255 -13.02 0.29 29.49
N MET A 256 -13.59 1.28 28.80
CA MET A 256 -15.02 1.60 28.83
C MET A 256 -15.82 0.59 27.99
N THR A 257 -15.40 0.33 26.77
CA THR A 257 -16.04 -0.64 25.88
C THR A 257 -15.50 -2.05 26.06
N ARG A 258 -14.36 -2.21 26.74
CA ARG A 258 -13.62 -3.47 26.89
C ARG A 258 -13.21 -4.07 25.53
N ALA A 259 -12.97 -3.23 24.56
CA ALA A 259 -12.54 -3.62 23.22
C ALA A 259 -11.04 -3.39 23.02
N ILE A 260 -10.42 -4.20 22.18
CA ILE A 260 -9.12 -3.90 21.57
C ILE A 260 -9.37 -3.10 20.30
N HIS A 261 -8.74 -1.94 20.19
CA HIS A 261 -8.77 -1.09 19.01
C HIS A 261 -7.60 -1.37 18.08
N PHE A 262 -7.82 -1.15 16.79
CA PHE A 262 -6.86 -1.38 15.71
C PHE A 262 -6.64 -0.11 14.88
N TYR A 263 -5.47 -0.03 14.25
CA TYR A 263 -5.16 1.04 13.27
C TYR A 263 -5.72 0.77 11.87
N ALA A 264 -6.07 -0.47 11.56
CA ALA A 264 -6.78 -0.87 10.35
C ALA A 264 -7.88 -1.88 10.71
N PRO A 265 -8.95 -2.02 9.92
CA PRO A 265 -10.04 -2.91 10.30
C PRO A 265 -9.65 -4.39 10.14
N VAL A 266 -10.21 -5.21 11.01
CA VAL A 266 -10.26 -6.66 10.84
C VAL A 266 -11.50 -7.03 10.01
N PHE A 267 -11.49 -8.23 9.40
CA PHE A 267 -12.57 -8.72 8.54
C PHE A 267 -12.97 -10.14 8.89
N PRO A 268 -14.27 -10.49 8.80
CA PRO A 268 -14.70 -11.87 8.92
C PRO A 268 -14.19 -12.71 7.75
N GLY A 269 -13.91 -13.99 8.04
CA GLY A 269 -13.41 -14.94 7.04
C GLY A 269 -11.90 -14.81 6.74
N VAL A 270 -11.21 -13.84 7.33
CA VAL A 270 -9.75 -13.72 7.27
C VAL A 270 -9.12 -14.39 8.48
N GLU A 271 -8.14 -15.26 8.25
CA GLU A 271 -7.33 -15.89 9.28
C GLU A 271 -6.11 -15.02 9.57
N TYR A 272 -6.05 -14.48 10.78
CA TYR A 272 -4.94 -13.66 11.25
C TYR A 272 -4.01 -14.46 12.15
N ARG A 273 -2.72 -14.09 12.12
CA ARG A 273 -1.71 -14.51 13.09
C ARG A 273 -0.85 -13.32 13.47
N PHE A 274 -0.33 -13.27 14.67
CA PHE A 274 0.74 -12.31 14.95
C PHE A 274 1.90 -12.55 14.00
N ALA A 275 2.49 -11.48 13.49
CA ALA A 275 3.61 -11.56 12.57
C ALA A 275 4.84 -12.19 13.24
N GLU A 276 5.75 -12.72 12.43
CA GLU A 276 7.12 -12.95 12.86
C GLU A 276 7.77 -11.59 13.19
N PRO A 277 8.44 -11.46 14.34
CA PRO A 277 9.19 -10.25 14.65
C PRO A 277 10.24 -9.95 13.57
N VAL A 278 10.41 -8.66 13.25
CA VAL A 278 11.47 -8.17 12.35
C VAL A 278 12.55 -7.55 13.23
N PRO A 279 13.62 -8.28 13.61
CA PRO A 279 14.60 -7.83 14.60
C PRO A 279 15.36 -6.59 14.18
N ASP A 280 15.64 -6.45 12.89
CA ASP A 280 16.28 -5.28 12.29
C ASP A 280 15.46 -4.81 11.10
N TYR A 281 14.55 -3.87 11.37
CA TYR A 281 13.66 -3.32 10.36
C TYR A 281 14.44 -2.66 9.21
N ILE A 282 15.51 -1.94 9.51
CA ILE A 282 16.31 -1.21 8.50
C ILE A 282 16.98 -2.22 7.57
N ALA A 283 17.66 -3.22 8.12
CA ALA A 283 18.31 -4.25 7.31
C ALA A 283 17.32 -5.09 6.49
N ALA A 284 16.17 -5.45 7.07
CA ALA A 284 15.11 -6.17 6.37
C ALA A 284 14.52 -5.32 5.23
N PHE A 285 14.34 -4.02 5.49
CA PHE A 285 13.85 -3.07 4.50
C PHE A 285 14.84 -2.89 3.35
N ASP A 286 16.13 -2.69 3.63
CA ASP A 286 17.20 -2.56 2.64
C ASP A 286 17.29 -3.82 1.75
N SER A 287 17.15 -4.99 2.36
CA SER A 287 17.13 -6.25 1.63
C SER A 287 15.92 -6.34 0.69
N ALA A 288 14.73 -6.00 1.18
CA ALA A 288 13.51 -6.00 0.38
C ALA A 288 13.60 -4.98 -0.77
N MET A 289 14.12 -3.77 -0.51
CA MET A 289 14.28 -2.73 -1.52
C MET A 289 15.33 -3.06 -2.57
N SER A 290 16.37 -3.80 -2.21
CA SER A 290 17.37 -4.29 -3.18
C SER A 290 16.79 -5.22 -4.23
N ALA A 291 15.73 -5.95 -3.88
CA ALA A 291 14.98 -6.79 -4.83
C ALA A 291 14.01 -5.98 -5.72
N HIS A 292 13.74 -4.71 -5.38
CA HIS A 292 12.78 -3.83 -6.04
C HIS A 292 13.50 -2.58 -6.60
N SER A 293 14.41 -2.78 -7.53
CA SER A 293 15.31 -1.73 -8.06
C SER A 293 14.65 -0.70 -8.98
N ASP A 294 13.43 -0.95 -9.45
CA ASP A 294 12.74 -0.01 -10.35
C ASP A 294 12.41 1.31 -9.62
N PRO A 295 12.61 2.47 -10.27
CA PRO A 295 12.29 3.76 -9.67
C PRO A 295 10.79 3.90 -9.43
N ALA A 296 10.41 4.27 -8.21
CA ALA A 296 9.04 4.59 -7.88
C ALA A 296 8.74 6.04 -8.25
N VAL A 297 7.54 6.28 -8.79
CA VAL A 297 7.01 7.63 -9.00
C VAL A 297 6.35 8.20 -7.75
N PHE A 298 6.03 7.35 -6.78
CA PHE A 298 5.54 7.72 -5.45
C PHE A 298 5.88 6.62 -4.45
N SER A 299 6.15 7.00 -3.20
CA SER A 299 6.25 6.04 -2.11
C SER A 299 5.82 6.64 -0.77
N CYS A 300 5.18 5.80 0.06
CA CYS A 300 4.87 6.15 1.44
C CYS A 300 5.05 4.93 2.35
N ASN A 301 5.45 5.19 3.59
CA ASN A 301 5.65 4.20 4.64
C ASN A 301 4.79 4.55 5.85
N CYS A 302 4.53 3.58 6.71
CA CYS A 302 3.71 3.75 7.89
C CYS A 302 4.42 4.53 9.00
N VAL A 303 3.69 5.41 9.66
CA VAL A 303 4.18 6.11 10.86
C VAL A 303 4.50 5.14 12.00
N LEU A 304 3.82 3.98 12.09
CA LEU A 304 4.15 2.96 13.08
C LEU A 304 5.54 2.37 12.83
N ASN A 305 5.92 2.14 11.57
CA ASN A 305 7.28 1.71 11.25
C ASN A 305 8.32 2.78 11.62
N TYR A 306 7.98 4.06 11.36
CA TYR A 306 8.85 5.18 11.74
C TYR A 306 9.10 5.23 13.25
N LEU A 307 8.04 5.07 14.05
CA LEU A 307 8.13 5.12 15.51
C LEU A 307 8.81 3.87 16.09
N TYR A 308 8.39 2.69 15.68
CA TYR A 308 8.84 1.42 16.27
C TYR A 308 10.28 1.09 15.90
N ALA A 309 10.73 1.45 14.71
CA ALA A 309 12.11 1.29 14.29
C ALA A 309 12.98 2.55 14.56
N GLU A 310 12.40 3.56 15.23
CA GLU A 310 13.10 4.82 15.56
C GLU A 310 13.81 5.41 14.35
N LEU A 311 13.07 5.62 13.26
CA LEU A 311 13.66 6.00 11.96
C LEU A 311 14.08 7.48 11.88
N GLU A 312 13.84 8.31 12.89
CA GLU A 312 14.31 9.69 12.90
C GLU A 312 15.85 9.74 12.77
N GLY A 313 16.35 10.46 11.78
CA GLY A 313 17.76 10.51 11.44
C GLY A 313 18.34 9.22 10.83
N LYS A 314 17.55 8.16 10.67
CA LYS A 314 17.99 6.88 10.08
C LYS A 314 17.41 6.70 8.69
N ARG A 315 18.20 6.17 7.77
CA ARG A 315 17.80 5.90 6.38
C ARG A 315 17.19 4.48 6.27
N THR A 316 16.24 4.35 5.37
CA THR A 316 15.71 3.07 4.92
C THR A 316 16.08 2.86 3.44
N GLY A 317 17.30 2.42 3.20
CA GLY A 317 17.87 2.22 1.86
C GLY A 317 17.88 3.48 1.01
N THR A 318 17.31 3.36 -0.20
CA THR A 318 17.15 4.46 -1.15
C THR A 318 15.70 5.03 -1.16
N MET A 319 14.83 4.57 -0.27
CA MET A 319 13.47 5.07 -0.18
C MET A 319 13.45 6.49 0.36
N THR A 320 12.76 7.36 -0.35
CA THR A 320 12.33 8.69 0.11
C THR A 320 10.83 8.80 -0.09
N GLY A 321 10.14 9.63 0.69
CA GLY A 321 8.69 9.78 0.57
C GLY A 321 8.01 10.15 1.86
N LEU A 322 6.70 9.94 1.89
CA LEU A 322 5.86 10.24 3.05
C LEU A 322 5.95 9.16 4.12
N ILE A 323 5.80 9.59 5.37
CA ILE A 323 5.53 8.71 6.52
C ILE A 323 4.10 9.01 6.96
N THR A 324 3.17 8.07 6.75
CA THR A 324 1.73 8.31 6.75
C THR A 324 0.98 7.58 7.86
N PHE A 325 -0.23 7.99 8.15
CA PHE A 325 -1.10 7.37 9.17
C PHE A 325 -1.88 6.16 8.66
N GLY A 326 -1.56 5.71 7.47
CA GLY A 326 -2.07 4.53 6.78
C GLY A 326 -1.76 4.65 5.30
N GLU A 327 -1.35 3.56 4.69
CA GLU A 327 -1.05 3.47 3.28
C GLU A 327 -2.28 2.98 2.53
N ILE A 328 -2.48 3.48 1.31
CA ILE A 328 -3.59 3.05 0.45
C ILE A 328 -3.01 2.39 -0.80
N ALA A 329 -3.43 1.13 -1.02
CA ALA A 329 -3.18 0.40 -2.26
C ALA A 329 -4.37 -0.53 -2.55
N ASN A 330 -5.41 0.02 -3.18
CA ASN A 330 -6.77 -0.51 -3.35
C ASN A 330 -7.54 -0.73 -2.04
N GLN A 331 -6.86 -0.81 -0.93
CA GLN A 331 -7.40 -0.92 0.42
C GLN A 331 -6.51 -0.18 1.42
N LEU A 332 -7.01 0.01 2.64
CA LEU A 332 -6.19 0.54 3.72
C LEU A 332 -5.21 -0.51 4.21
N LEU A 333 -3.96 -0.09 4.35
CA LEU A 333 -2.86 -0.88 4.88
C LEU A 333 -2.21 -0.15 6.06
N ASN A 334 -1.50 -0.89 6.91
CA ASN A 334 -0.61 -0.31 7.90
C ASN A 334 0.66 -1.14 8.11
N GLN A 335 1.68 -0.54 8.66
CA GLN A 335 3.03 -1.12 8.76
C GLN A 335 3.52 -1.71 7.43
N THR A 336 3.19 -1.05 6.31
CA THR A 336 3.64 -1.42 4.96
C THR A 336 4.43 -0.28 4.32
N LEU A 337 5.05 -0.58 3.20
CA LEU A 337 5.52 0.40 2.24
C LEU A 337 4.69 0.28 0.97
N VAL A 338 4.02 1.34 0.58
CA VAL A 338 3.39 1.44 -0.73
C VAL A 338 4.30 2.20 -1.68
N ARG A 339 4.47 1.67 -2.88
CA ARG A 339 5.22 2.29 -3.98
C ARG A 339 4.35 2.28 -5.22
N LEU A 340 4.36 3.36 -5.95
CA LEU A 340 3.76 3.43 -7.28
C LEU A 340 4.85 3.37 -8.34
N LEU A 341 4.76 2.38 -9.20
CA LEU A 341 5.63 2.21 -10.36
C LEU A 341 4.81 2.37 -11.62
N ILE A 342 5.35 3.04 -12.62
CA ILE A 342 4.76 3.07 -13.97
C ILE A 342 5.67 2.28 -14.90
N ARG A 343 5.13 1.21 -15.44
CA ARG A 343 5.85 0.31 -16.34
C ARG A 343 5.26 0.29 -17.73
N ASP A 344 6.11 0.11 -18.74
CA ASP A 344 5.65 -0.18 -20.08
C ASP A 344 4.98 -1.56 -20.10
N VAL A 345 3.79 -1.63 -20.67
CA VAL A 345 3.17 -2.91 -21.01
C VAL A 345 3.93 -3.40 -22.23
N GLY A 346 4.94 -4.26 -22.01
CA GLY A 346 5.69 -4.85 -23.11
C GLY A 346 4.74 -5.38 -24.15
N HIS A 347 4.88 -4.96 -25.38
CA HIS A 347 4.27 -5.63 -26.51
C HIS A 347 4.73 -7.09 -26.39
N ALA A 348 3.78 -8.00 -26.14
CA ALA A 348 4.06 -9.41 -26.17
C ALA A 348 4.66 -9.67 -27.56
N SER A 349 5.99 -9.79 -27.61
CA SER A 349 6.68 -10.15 -28.86
C SER A 349 5.95 -11.37 -29.36
N PRO A 350 5.45 -11.39 -30.62
CA PRO A 350 4.72 -12.53 -31.10
C PRO A 350 5.66 -13.73 -30.93
N ARG A 351 5.32 -14.62 -30.01
CA ARG A 351 6.06 -15.85 -29.76
C ARG A 351 6.31 -16.44 -31.15
N SER A 352 7.57 -16.43 -31.61
CA SER A 352 7.97 -17.08 -32.83
C SER A 352 7.34 -18.48 -32.77
N ARG A 353 6.38 -18.74 -33.64
CA ARG A 353 5.91 -20.09 -33.92
C ARG A 353 7.13 -20.84 -34.41
N ARG A 354 7.86 -21.47 -33.49
CA ARG A 354 8.80 -22.53 -33.86
C ARG A 354 7.96 -23.56 -34.59
N SER A 355 8.06 -23.52 -35.89
CA SER A 355 7.57 -24.56 -36.77
C SER A 355 8.17 -25.88 -36.26
N LYS A 356 7.37 -26.71 -35.64
CA LYS A 356 7.69 -28.13 -35.49
C LYS A 356 7.71 -28.68 -36.89
N LYS A 357 8.88 -28.69 -37.51
CA LYS A 357 9.15 -29.58 -38.66
C LYS A 357 8.87 -30.99 -38.16
N GLY A 358 7.89 -31.62 -38.78
CA GLY A 358 7.52 -32.99 -38.52
C GLY A 358 8.70 -33.92 -38.77
N SER A 359 9.05 -34.70 -37.78
CA SER A 359 9.76 -35.96 -37.95
C SER A 359 8.68 -37.04 -38.01
N SER A 360 8.38 -37.47 -39.24
CA SER A 360 7.63 -38.68 -39.51
C SER A 360 8.45 -39.88 -39.02
N SER A 361 7.93 -40.58 -38.03
CA SER A 361 8.37 -41.96 -37.72
C SER A 361 7.27 -42.91 -38.14
N PRO A 362 7.64 -44.09 -38.73
CA PRO A 362 6.69 -44.95 -39.39
C PRO A 362 5.83 -45.76 -38.42
N HIS A 363 4.60 -46.00 -38.81
CA HIS A 363 3.65 -46.91 -38.18
C HIS A 363 4.20 -48.35 -38.14
N PRO A 364 4.00 -49.10 -37.05
CA PRO A 364 4.01 -50.56 -37.14
C PRO A 364 2.60 -51.11 -37.37
N ASP A 365 2.54 -52.10 -38.25
CA ASP A 365 1.50 -52.93 -38.76
C ASP A 365 0.67 -53.63 -37.69
N PRO A 366 -0.67 -53.71 -37.78
CA PRO A 366 -1.54 -54.39 -36.82
C PRO A 366 -1.89 -55.80 -37.30
N SER A 367 -0.97 -56.74 -37.08
CA SER A 367 -1.32 -58.19 -37.22
C SER A 367 -0.52 -59.05 -36.24
N ASN A 368 -1.04 -59.23 -35.05
CA ASN A 368 -0.93 -60.49 -34.34
C ASN A 368 -1.92 -60.64 -33.17
N ARG A 369 -3.06 -61.28 -33.46
CA ARG A 369 -3.94 -61.83 -32.44
C ARG A 369 -3.41 -63.19 -32.00
N ARG A 370 -3.22 -63.39 -30.71
CA ARG A 370 -3.42 -64.70 -30.01
C ARG A 370 -3.62 -64.39 -28.51
N ARG A 371 -4.79 -64.60 -28.07
CA ARG A 371 -5.47 -65.58 -27.18
C ARG A 371 -4.66 -66.08 -26.02
N LEU A 372 -5.43 -66.16 -24.92
CA LEU A 372 -5.35 -66.95 -23.71
C LEU A 372 -5.06 -66.07 -22.46
N SER A 373 -5.74 -66.16 -21.34
CA SER A 373 -6.75 -67.08 -20.82
C SER A 373 -7.36 -66.48 -19.53
N LYS A 374 -8.56 -66.90 -19.23
CA LYS A 374 -9.32 -66.60 -17.99
C LYS A 374 -8.65 -67.21 -16.76
N ASN A 375 -8.73 -66.57 -15.60
CA ASN A 375 -9.38 -67.13 -14.40
C ASN A 375 -9.06 -66.29 -13.14
N PRO A 376 -9.68 -66.55 -11.96
CA PRO A 376 -10.72 -65.68 -11.41
C PRO A 376 -10.38 -65.17 -10.00
N ALA A 377 -11.25 -64.34 -9.46
CA ALA A 377 -11.18 -63.80 -8.11
C ALA A 377 -11.31 -64.87 -7.02
N PRO A 378 -10.85 -64.61 -5.81
CA PRO A 378 -11.44 -65.21 -4.61
C PRO A 378 -12.12 -64.20 -3.71
N ARG A 379 -13.21 -64.72 -3.13
CA ARG A 379 -14.16 -64.16 -2.19
C ARG A 379 -13.54 -63.89 -0.80
N SER A 380 -14.23 -62.92 -0.15
CA SER A 380 -14.31 -62.63 1.27
C SER A 380 -14.29 -63.82 2.23
N LYS A 381 -13.74 -63.57 3.41
CA LYS A 381 -14.16 -63.97 4.80
C LYS A 381 -13.06 -63.40 5.74
N ASP A 382 -13.29 -62.76 6.81
CA ASP A 382 -14.27 -62.55 7.88
C ASP A 382 -14.07 -61.12 8.43
#